data_1e4b08c8446c142e4ded73989881da65
#
_entry.id   1e4b08c8446c142e4ded73989881da65
#
_cell.length_a   1.000
_cell.length_b   1.000
_cell.length_c   1.000
_cell.angle_alpha   90.00
_cell.angle_beta   90.00
_cell.angle_gamma   90.00
#
_symmetry.space_group_name_H-M   'P 1'
#
loop_
_entity.id
_entity.type
_entity.pdbx_description
1 polymer ?
#
loop_
_entity_poly.entity_id
_entity_poly.type
_entity_poly.pdbx_seq_one_letter_code
_entity_poly.pdbx_strand_id
1 'polypeptide(L)'
;MSDYKCIIWDWNGTLLDDVPLNIGIVNTLLQERGLNIIDSVDFYKKEFAFPVIDFYRKVGFDLENEDFTLIARQYAFLFNERYPHAEIFSDAEEILRMIKFSDTEQLIISATEQGYLLKQVEYFELEQYFTDILGVSDVLGSSKIERAKKWMAEKELDGSQVLFIGDTVHDYDTAKAIGCDCVLVSRGHCSEERLEKTGCKVYSDLSFLKELMK
;
A
#
# COMPACT_ATOMS: atom_id res chain seq x y z
N MET A 1 6.45 -2.05 26.35
CA MET A 1 6.86 -2.56 25.04
C MET A 1 5.61 -3.10 24.34
N SER A 2 5.42 -2.86 23.08
CA SER A 2 4.33 -3.52 22.34
C SER A 2 4.65 -5.02 22.31
N ASP A 3 3.64 -5.87 22.56
CA ASP A 3 3.79 -7.34 22.50
C ASP A 3 3.85 -7.87 21.06
N TYR A 4 3.96 -6.96 20.05
CA TYR A 4 4.06 -7.35 18.66
C TYR A 4 5.44 -7.92 18.33
N LYS A 5 5.42 -9.14 17.79
CA LYS A 5 6.63 -9.81 17.28
C LYS A 5 6.91 -9.45 15.83
N CYS A 6 5.88 -8.97 15.12
CA CYS A 6 6.01 -8.64 13.70
C CYS A 6 5.16 -7.42 13.32
N ILE A 7 5.71 -6.55 12.47
CA ILE A 7 4.98 -5.48 11.80
C ILE A 7 4.93 -5.78 10.31
N ILE A 8 3.71 -5.81 9.77
CA ILE A 8 3.47 -5.90 8.33
C ILE A 8 3.20 -4.48 7.80
N TRP A 9 3.99 -4.08 6.82
CA TRP A 9 3.86 -2.80 6.15
C TRP A 9 3.18 -2.96 4.80
N ASP A 10 2.23 -2.10 4.50
CA ASP A 10 1.95 -1.78 3.11
C ASP A 10 3.05 -0.90 2.53
N TRP A 11 3.14 -0.83 1.19
CA TRP A 11 4.19 -0.08 0.50
C TRP A 11 3.70 1.27 0.00
N ASN A 12 2.82 1.27 -1.02
CA ASN A 12 2.32 2.47 -1.68
C ASN A 12 1.42 3.29 -0.75
N GLY A 13 1.65 4.59 -0.61
CA GLY A 13 0.88 5.45 0.29
C GLY A 13 1.18 5.27 1.77
N THR A 14 1.92 4.22 2.16
CA THR A 14 2.29 3.94 3.56
C THR A 14 3.75 4.26 3.83
N LEU A 15 4.68 3.64 3.13
CA LEU A 15 6.12 3.92 3.18
C LEU A 15 6.56 4.81 2.02
N LEU A 16 6.02 4.61 0.83
CA LEU A 16 6.28 5.37 -0.39
C LEU A 16 5.23 6.47 -0.57
N ASP A 17 5.66 7.72 -0.73
CA ASP A 17 4.80 8.87 -1.07
C ASP A 17 4.60 8.92 -2.60
N ASP A 18 3.67 8.13 -3.09
CA ASP A 18 3.41 7.95 -4.51
C ASP A 18 2.03 8.46 -4.98
N VAL A 19 1.23 9.08 -4.11
CA VAL A 19 -0.09 9.61 -4.48
C VAL A 19 -0.01 10.60 -5.66
N PRO A 20 0.91 11.60 -5.67
CA PRO A 20 1.04 12.51 -6.80
C PRO A 20 1.45 11.79 -8.10
N LEU A 21 2.36 10.81 -7.98
CA LEU A 21 2.79 9.98 -9.11
C LEU A 21 1.63 9.17 -9.69
N ASN A 22 0.85 8.52 -8.82
CA ASN A 22 -0.33 7.74 -9.19
C ASN A 22 -1.34 8.59 -9.98
N ILE A 23 -1.72 9.75 -9.44
CA ILE A 23 -2.63 10.68 -10.12
C ILE A 23 -2.07 11.09 -11.48
N GLY A 24 -0.78 11.39 -11.57
CA GLY A 24 -0.11 11.78 -12.82
C GLY A 24 -0.15 10.67 -13.88
N ILE A 25 0.03 9.40 -13.48
CA ILE A 25 -0.05 8.25 -14.38
C ILE A 25 -1.49 8.02 -14.85
N VAL A 26 -2.44 8.00 -13.92
CA VAL A 26 -3.87 7.84 -14.28
C VAL A 26 -4.30 8.96 -15.21
N ASN A 27 -3.88 10.21 -14.97
CA ASN A 27 -4.16 11.34 -15.83
C ASN A 27 -3.54 11.19 -17.23
N THR A 28 -2.34 10.62 -17.34
CA THR A 28 -1.75 10.28 -18.65
C THR A 28 -2.66 9.33 -19.42
N LEU A 29 -3.14 8.25 -18.77
CA LEU A 29 -4.02 7.26 -19.39
C LEU A 29 -5.42 7.83 -19.75
N LEU A 30 -5.95 8.74 -18.93
CA LEU A 30 -7.20 9.45 -19.20
C LEU A 30 -7.07 10.38 -20.41
N GLN A 31 -6.00 11.17 -20.49
CA GLN A 31 -5.73 12.08 -21.60
C GLN A 31 -5.56 11.34 -22.93
N GLU A 32 -4.87 10.21 -22.95
CA GLU A 32 -4.74 9.36 -24.15
C GLU A 32 -6.09 8.90 -24.71
N ARG A 33 -7.14 8.88 -23.87
CA ARG A 33 -8.51 8.48 -24.21
C ARG A 33 -9.46 9.66 -24.38
N GLY A 34 -8.96 10.89 -24.27
CA GLY A 34 -9.78 12.11 -24.34
C GLY A 34 -10.76 12.25 -23.16
N LEU A 35 -10.47 11.61 -22.03
CA LEU A 35 -11.28 11.66 -20.80
C LEU A 35 -10.86 12.83 -19.90
N ASN A 36 -11.75 13.20 -18.98
CA ASN A 36 -11.46 14.24 -18.01
C ASN A 36 -10.39 13.77 -17.02
N ILE A 37 -9.43 14.63 -16.72
CA ILE A 37 -8.38 14.33 -15.75
C ILE A 37 -8.89 14.45 -14.30
N ILE A 38 -8.18 13.80 -13.39
CA ILE A 38 -8.32 13.98 -11.94
C ILE A 38 -7.54 15.25 -11.58
N ASP A 39 -8.23 16.29 -11.14
CA ASP A 39 -7.68 17.61 -10.82
C ASP A 39 -7.55 17.85 -9.31
N SER A 40 -8.05 16.93 -8.50
CA SER A 40 -8.08 17.03 -7.05
C SER A 40 -7.56 15.76 -6.37
N VAL A 41 -6.58 15.95 -5.45
CA VAL A 41 -6.10 14.87 -4.57
C VAL A 41 -7.23 14.38 -3.66
N ASP A 42 -8.09 15.28 -3.17
CA ASP A 42 -9.22 14.90 -2.31
C ASP A 42 -10.23 14.03 -3.06
N PHE A 43 -10.52 14.37 -4.34
CA PHE A 43 -11.34 13.51 -5.18
C PHE A 43 -10.70 12.14 -5.35
N TYR A 44 -9.40 12.09 -5.69
CA TYR A 44 -8.68 10.83 -5.84
C TYR A 44 -8.79 9.96 -4.58
N LYS A 45 -8.41 10.50 -3.42
CA LYS A 45 -8.44 9.77 -2.13
C LYS A 45 -9.84 9.31 -1.73
N LYS A 46 -10.86 10.06 -2.11
CA LYS A 46 -12.25 9.72 -1.85
C LYS A 46 -12.73 8.56 -2.73
N GLU A 47 -12.25 8.49 -3.96
CA GLU A 47 -12.77 7.57 -4.97
C GLU A 47 -11.89 6.33 -5.18
N PHE A 48 -10.57 6.43 -4.91
CA PHE A 48 -9.66 5.29 -5.04
C PHE A 48 -10.08 4.14 -4.13
N ALA A 49 -10.18 2.93 -4.69
CA ALA A 49 -10.62 1.74 -3.97
C ALA A 49 -10.10 0.46 -4.61
N PHE A 50 -10.13 -0.61 -3.85
CA PHE A 50 -9.99 -1.97 -4.33
C PHE A 50 -11.37 -2.66 -4.42
N PRO A 51 -11.61 -3.49 -5.45
CA PRO A 51 -10.69 -3.77 -6.56
C PRO A 51 -10.48 -2.55 -7.47
N VAL A 52 -9.25 -2.34 -7.92
CA VAL A 52 -8.82 -1.15 -8.66
C VAL A 52 -9.65 -0.89 -9.93
N ILE A 53 -10.20 -1.94 -10.54
CA ILE A 53 -11.09 -1.83 -11.72
C ILE A 53 -12.29 -0.93 -11.47
N ASP A 54 -12.81 -0.89 -10.24
CA ASP A 54 -13.97 -0.04 -9.91
C ASP A 54 -13.58 1.44 -9.87
N PHE A 55 -12.36 1.75 -9.44
CA PHE A 55 -11.82 3.11 -9.52
C PHE A 55 -11.68 3.57 -10.98
N TYR A 56 -11.11 2.73 -11.86
CA TYR A 56 -10.98 3.07 -13.29
C TYR A 56 -12.34 3.31 -13.95
N ARG A 57 -13.35 2.48 -13.67
CA ARG A 57 -14.73 2.70 -14.14
C ARG A 57 -15.27 4.06 -13.66
N LYS A 58 -14.99 4.41 -12.42
CA LYS A 58 -15.50 5.63 -11.79
C LYS A 58 -14.89 6.90 -12.36
N VAL A 59 -13.61 6.87 -12.77
CA VAL A 59 -12.94 8.00 -13.42
C VAL A 59 -13.19 8.06 -14.94
N GLY A 60 -14.01 7.15 -15.49
CA GLY A 60 -14.58 7.27 -16.83
C GLY A 60 -14.01 6.32 -17.89
N PHE A 61 -13.18 5.33 -17.53
CA PHE A 61 -12.74 4.32 -18.50
C PHE A 61 -13.91 3.47 -18.99
N ASP A 62 -13.96 3.22 -20.29
CA ASP A 62 -14.97 2.38 -20.94
C ASP A 62 -14.56 0.90 -20.86
N LEU A 63 -14.76 0.30 -19.68
CA LEU A 63 -14.39 -1.09 -19.41
C LEU A 63 -15.37 -2.13 -20.04
N GLU A 64 -16.38 -1.68 -20.77
CA GLU A 64 -17.20 -2.55 -21.61
C GLU A 64 -16.52 -2.82 -22.95
N ASN A 65 -15.76 -1.83 -23.47
CA ASN A 65 -15.11 -1.87 -24.76
C ASN A 65 -13.57 -1.92 -24.67
N GLU A 66 -12.98 -1.63 -23.51
CA GLU A 66 -11.54 -1.74 -23.27
C GLU A 66 -11.20 -2.90 -22.31
N ASP A 67 -10.17 -3.65 -22.65
CA ASP A 67 -9.63 -4.67 -21.76
C ASP A 67 -8.87 -4.04 -20.59
N PHE A 68 -9.41 -4.16 -19.38
CA PHE A 68 -8.78 -3.67 -18.17
C PHE A 68 -7.36 -4.21 -17.97
N THR A 69 -7.06 -5.42 -18.43
CA THR A 69 -5.72 -6.00 -18.35
C THR A 69 -4.69 -5.16 -19.10
N LEU A 70 -5.05 -4.59 -20.23
CA LEU A 70 -4.17 -3.71 -21.00
C LEU A 70 -3.94 -2.39 -20.28
N ILE A 71 -4.99 -1.80 -19.71
CA ILE A 71 -4.91 -0.56 -18.91
C ILE A 71 -4.01 -0.79 -17.70
N ALA A 72 -4.21 -1.88 -16.96
CA ALA A 72 -3.40 -2.22 -15.79
C ALA A 72 -1.91 -2.43 -16.13
N ARG A 73 -1.62 -3.05 -17.29
CA ARG A 73 -0.24 -3.20 -17.79
C ARG A 73 0.38 -1.87 -18.20
N GLN A 74 -0.38 -0.99 -18.86
CA GLN A 74 0.10 0.36 -19.18
C GLN A 74 0.42 1.15 -17.91
N TYR A 75 -0.48 1.11 -16.93
CA TYR A 75 -0.26 1.72 -15.63
C TYR A 75 1.01 1.16 -14.97
N ALA A 76 1.14 -0.16 -14.85
CA ALA A 76 2.29 -0.80 -14.21
C ALA A 76 3.61 -0.46 -14.91
N PHE A 77 3.61 -0.41 -16.24
CA PHE A 77 4.77 0.01 -17.04
C PHE A 77 5.15 1.47 -16.71
N LEU A 78 4.20 2.40 -16.78
CA LEU A 78 4.45 3.82 -16.48
C LEU A 78 4.89 4.04 -15.04
N PHE A 79 4.30 3.30 -14.10
CA PHE A 79 4.72 3.37 -12.69
C PHE A 79 6.15 2.89 -12.52
N ASN A 80 6.49 1.73 -13.13
CA ASN A 80 7.84 1.18 -13.05
C ASN A 80 8.91 2.09 -13.69
N GLU A 81 8.55 2.88 -14.71
CA GLU A 81 9.47 3.88 -15.30
C GLU A 81 9.61 5.14 -14.44
N ARG A 82 8.59 5.47 -13.65
CA ARG A 82 8.48 6.79 -13.00
C ARG A 82 8.60 6.74 -11.47
N TYR A 83 8.58 5.57 -10.82
CA TYR A 83 8.69 5.48 -9.35
C TYR A 83 9.96 6.15 -8.79
N PRO A 84 11.08 6.30 -9.52
CA PRO A 84 12.22 7.06 -9.02
C PRO A 84 11.95 8.55 -8.75
N HIS A 85 10.79 9.07 -9.19
CA HIS A 85 10.33 10.42 -8.88
C HIS A 85 9.42 10.50 -7.64
N ALA A 86 9.08 9.36 -7.05
CA ALA A 86 8.44 9.30 -5.74
C ALA A 86 9.50 9.37 -4.63
N GLU A 87 9.08 9.64 -3.42
CA GLU A 87 9.96 9.73 -2.26
C GLU A 87 9.47 8.77 -1.16
N ILE A 88 10.38 8.31 -0.33
CA ILE A 88 10.01 7.65 0.92
C ILE A 88 9.52 8.72 1.90
N PHE A 89 8.42 8.48 2.58
CA PHE A 89 7.96 9.44 3.60
C PHE A 89 9.06 9.71 4.62
N SER A 90 9.25 10.98 4.97
CA SER A 90 10.40 11.46 5.74
C SER A 90 10.57 10.84 7.13
N ASP A 91 9.48 10.31 7.71
CA ASP A 91 9.51 9.61 9.01
C ASP A 91 9.72 8.10 8.87
N ALA A 92 9.53 7.52 7.66
CA ALA A 92 9.50 6.08 7.47
C ALA A 92 10.86 5.43 7.77
N GLU A 93 11.96 5.95 7.22
CA GLU A 93 13.27 5.32 7.42
C GLU A 93 13.71 5.36 8.90
N GLU A 94 13.43 6.46 9.61
CA GLU A 94 13.71 6.56 11.04
C GLU A 94 12.98 5.48 11.83
N ILE A 95 11.69 5.28 11.53
CA ILE A 95 10.86 4.28 12.19
C ILE A 95 11.32 2.86 11.84
N LEU A 96 11.57 2.56 10.56
CA LEU A 96 12.07 1.25 10.13
C LEU A 96 13.38 0.89 10.84
N ARG A 97 14.29 1.86 10.92
CA ARG A 97 15.58 1.69 11.62
C ARG A 97 15.39 1.49 13.11
N MET A 98 14.48 2.23 13.75
CA MET A 98 14.18 2.08 15.18
C MET A 98 13.66 0.65 15.49
N ILE A 99 12.75 0.14 14.66
CA ILE A 99 12.19 -1.20 14.82
C ILE A 99 13.25 -2.27 14.55
N LYS A 100 14.13 -2.09 13.57
CA LYS A 100 15.23 -3.02 13.26
C LYS A 100 16.16 -3.28 14.47
N PHE A 101 16.31 -2.32 15.38
CA PHE A 101 17.10 -2.47 16.60
C PHE A 101 16.29 -3.01 17.78
N SER A 102 15.04 -3.41 17.58
CA SER A 102 14.21 -4.12 18.55
C SER A 102 14.12 -5.61 18.21
N ASP A 103 13.39 -6.36 19.02
CA ASP A 103 13.12 -7.79 18.78
C ASP A 103 11.91 -8.02 17.84
N THR A 104 11.40 -6.95 17.18
CA THR A 104 10.24 -7.00 16.31
C THR A 104 10.67 -7.15 14.85
N GLU A 105 10.19 -8.20 14.19
CA GLU A 105 10.41 -8.38 12.75
C GLU A 105 9.57 -7.41 11.92
N GLN A 106 10.04 -7.11 10.71
CA GLN A 106 9.34 -6.26 9.75
C GLN A 106 9.28 -6.94 8.39
N LEU A 107 8.13 -6.86 7.73
CA LEU A 107 7.98 -7.31 6.35
C LEU A 107 7.05 -6.37 5.57
N ILE A 108 7.16 -6.42 4.25
CA ILE A 108 6.23 -5.74 3.34
C ILE A 108 5.24 -6.75 2.78
N ILE A 109 3.94 -6.40 2.77
CA ILE A 109 2.92 -7.08 1.96
C ILE A 109 2.19 -6.03 1.12
N SER A 110 2.41 -6.03 -0.19
CA SER A 110 1.89 -5.02 -1.12
C SER A 110 1.05 -5.64 -2.22
N ALA A 111 0.11 -4.86 -2.77
CA ALA A 111 -0.61 -5.18 -4.00
C ALA A 111 0.22 -4.93 -5.28
N THR A 112 1.45 -4.45 -5.15
CA THR A 112 2.40 -4.32 -6.25
C THR A 112 2.89 -5.68 -6.71
N GLU A 113 3.07 -5.86 -8.04
CA GLU A 113 3.65 -7.09 -8.59
C GLU A 113 5.04 -7.34 -7.99
N GLN A 114 5.34 -8.61 -7.67
CA GLN A 114 6.51 -9.02 -6.89
C GLN A 114 7.84 -8.49 -7.45
N GLY A 115 8.04 -8.58 -8.76
CA GLY A 115 9.31 -8.14 -9.39
C GLY A 115 9.46 -6.62 -9.39
N TYR A 116 8.35 -5.89 -9.52
CA TYR A 116 8.37 -4.43 -9.42
C TYR A 116 8.58 -3.97 -7.97
N LEU A 117 7.94 -4.61 -7.02
CA LEU A 117 8.12 -4.30 -5.60
C LEU A 117 9.58 -4.46 -5.16
N LEU A 118 10.22 -5.57 -5.51
CA LEU A 118 11.63 -5.82 -5.18
C LEU A 118 12.55 -4.71 -5.73
N LYS A 119 12.36 -4.33 -7.01
CA LYS A 119 13.14 -3.25 -7.63
C LYS A 119 12.94 -1.90 -6.94
N GLN A 120 11.70 -1.60 -6.52
CA GLN A 120 11.40 -0.35 -5.83
C GLN A 120 12.07 -0.30 -4.45
N VAL A 121 11.94 -1.36 -3.65
CA VAL A 121 12.54 -1.43 -2.31
C VAL A 121 14.07 -1.37 -2.38
N GLU A 122 14.69 -2.05 -3.36
CA GLU A 122 16.13 -1.98 -3.65
C GLU A 122 16.57 -0.58 -4.07
N TYR A 123 15.81 0.08 -4.95
CA TYR A 123 16.13 1.44 -5.40
C TYR A 123 16.19 2.46 -4.25
N PHE A 124 15.29 2.32 -3.28
CA PHE A 124 15.26 3.17 -2.08
C PHE A 124 16.17 2.67 -0.94
N GLU A 125 16.95 1.60 -1.17
CA GLU A 125 17.93 1.02 -0.22
C GLU A 125 17.29 0.60 1.12
N LEU A 126 16.02 0.12 1.07
CA LEU A 126 15.25 -0.24 2.27
C LEU A 126 15.18 -1.76 2.53
N GLU A 127 15.67 -2.62 1.65
CA GLU A 127 15.59 -4.08 1.78
C GLU A 127 16.19 -4.60 3.09
N GLN A 128 17.20 -3.90 3.60
CA GLN A 128 17.87 -4.26 4.84
C GLN A 128 16.97 -4.22 6.09
N TYR A 129 15.81 -3.56 6.02
CA TYR A 129 14.89 -3.42 7.14
C TYR A 129 13.88 -4.57 7.23
N PHE A 130 13.72 -5.38 6.18
CA PHE A 130 12.65 -6.35 6.07
C PHE A 130 13.16 -7.78 6.04
N THR A 131 12.46 -8.68 6.76
CA THR A 131 12.71 -10.12 6.69
C THR A 131 12.12 -10.76 5.45
N ASP A 132 10.99 -10.21 4.96
CA ASP A 132 10.29 -10.65 3.75
C ASP A 132 9.75 -9.43 2.99
N ILE A 133 9.79 -9.47 1.66
CA ILE A 133 9.20 -8.46 0.77
C ILE A 133 8.26 -9.18 -0.17
N LEU A 134 6.96 -9.05 0.07
CA LEU A 134 5.92 -9.87 -0.52
C LEU A 134 4.97 -9.03 -1.36
N GLY A 135 5.09 -9.16 -2.68
CA GLY A 135 4.15 -8.62 -3.66
C GLY A 135 3.15 -9.67 -4.15
N VAL A 136 2.31 -9.29 -5.09
CA VAL A 136 1.37 -10.17 -5.77
C VAL A 136 1.95 -10.73 -7.06
N SER A 137 1.29 -11.75 -7.63
CA SER A 137 1.80 -12.47 -8.80
C SER A 137 1.49 -11.77 -10.13
N ASP A 138 0.66 -10.73 -10.14
CA ASP A 138 0.21 -10.04 -11.34
C ASP A 138 -0.02 -8.54 -11.11
N VAL A 139 -0.25 -7.81 -12.21
CA VAL A 139 -0.50 -6.36 -12.18
C VAL A 139 -1.98 -5.99 -12.05
N LEU A 140 -2.86 -6.97 -11.85
CA LEU A 140 -4.31 -6.76 -11.76
C LEU A 140 -4.78 -6.45 -10.34
N GLY A 141 -3.85 -6.41 -9.37
CA GLY A 141 -4.16 -6.21 -7.96
C GLY A 141 -4.80 -7.45 -7.34
N SER A 142 -4.27 -8.65 -7.71
CA SER A 142 -4.70 -9.90 -7.10
C SER A 142 -4.47 -9.87 -5.59
N SER A 143 -5.23 -10.71 -4.90
CA SER A 143 -5.48 -10.59 -3.47
C SER A 143 -4.21 -10.60 -2.60
N LYS A 144 -3.82 -9.43 -2.12
CA LYS A 144 -2.90 -9.21 -1.00
C LYS A 144 -3.28 -10.06 0.23
N ILE A 145 -4.60 -10.31 0.42
CA ILE A 145 -5.15 -11.15 1.49
C ILE A 145 -4.62 -12.59 1.41
N GLU A 146 -4.64 -13.21 0.22
CA GLU A 146 -4.16 -14.58 0.06
C GLU A 146 -2.65 -14.68 0.30
N ARG A 147 -1.90 -13.64 -0.09
CA ARG A 147 -0.47 -13.56 0.19
C ARG A 147 -0.19 -13.50 1.70
N ALA A 148 -0.95 -12.66 2.41
CA ALA A 148 -0.85 -12.52 3.86
C ALA A 148 -1.22 -13.81 4.61
N LYS A 149 -2.32 -14.47 4.23
CA LYS A 149 -2.73 -15.76 4.82
C LYS A 149 -1.66 -16.84 4.65
N LYS A 150 -1.09 -16.92 3.44
CA LYS A 150 -0.03 -17.90 3.17
C LYS A 150 1.18 -17.66 4.05
N TRP A 151 1.64 -16.41 4.15
CA TRP A 151 2.77 -16.04 5.00
C TRP A 151 2.52 -16.36 6.48
N MET A 152 1.34 -15.97 7.02
CA MET A 152 0.95 -16.29 8.40
C MET A 152 1.00 -17.79 8.71
N ALA A 153 0.49 -18.61 7.79
CA ALA A 153 0.51 -20.06 7.94
C ALA A 153 1.94 -20.64 7.92
N GLU A 154 2.82 -20.08 7.09
CA GLU A 154 4.23 -20.51 7.00
C GLU A 154 5.06 -20.13 8.25
N LYS A 155 4.72 -19.03 8.90
CA LYS A 155 5.44 -18.52 10.08
C LYS A 155 4.85 -19.03 11.42
N GLU A 156 3.70 -19.69 11.40
CA GLU A 156 2.99 -20.18 12.59
C GLU A 156 2.77 -19.06 13.67
N LEU A 157 2.56 -17.81 13.20
CA LEU A 157 2.33 -16.66 14.08
C LEU A 157 0.86 -16.55 14.47
N ASP A 158 0.62 -16.18 15.72
CA ASP A 158 -0.69 -15.74 16.18
C ASP A 158 -0.95 -14.30 15.72
N GLY A 159 -2.14 -14.03 15.15
CA GLY A 159 -2.50 -12.69 14.68
C GLY A 159 -2.38 -11.60 15.75
N SER A 160 -2.65 -11.93 17.03
CA SER A 160 -2.48 -10.99 18.15
C SER A 160 -1.04 -10.50 18.37
N GLN A 161 -0.06 -11.16 17.76
CA GLN A 161 1.36 -10.80 17.81
C GLN A 161 1.80 -9.99 16.59
N VAL A 162 0.88 -9.66 15.69
CA VAL A 162 1.16 -8.99 14.42
C VAL A 162 0.39 -7.68 14.34
N LEU A 163 1.09 -6.61 13.94
CA LEU A 163 0.49 -5.32 13.62
C LEU A 163 0.60 -5.06 12.13
N PHE A 164 -0.53 -4.82 11.47
CA PHE A 164 -0.57 -4.39 10.08
C PHE A 164 -0.68 -2.86 10.01
N ILE A 165 0.17 -2.22 9.21
CA ILE A 165 0.14 -0.77 8.99
C ILE A 165 -0.05 -0.52 7.49
N GLY A 166 -1.10 0.22 7.14
CA GLY A 166 -1.46 0.57 5.76
C GLY A 166 -2.20 1.89 5.67
N ASP A 167 -2.62 2.27 4.47
CA ASP A 167 -3.29 3.54 4.19
C ASP A 167 -4.65 3.38 3.50
N THR A 168 -5.12 2.14 3.28
CA THR A 168 -6.37 1.86 2.60
C THR A 168 -7.31 0.95 3.40
N VAL A 169 -8.60 0.96 3.01
CA VAL A 169 -9.59 -0.01 3.54
C VAL A 169 -9.17 -1.45 3.20
N HIS A 170 -8.47 -1.67 2.08
CA HIS A 170 -7.97 -3.00 1.70
C HIS A 170 -6.91 -3.54 2.67
N ASP A 171 -6.12 -2.66 3.30
CA ASP A 171 -5.17 -3.05 4.34
C ASP A 171 -5.89 -3.51 5.60
N TYR A 172 -6.94 -2.78 6.00
CA TYR A 172 -7.82 -3.20 7.09
C TYR A 172 -8.46 -4.56 6.81
N ASP A 173 -8.99 -4.76 5.60
CA ASP A 173 -9.60 -6.04 5.21
C ASP A 173 -8.57 -7.17 5.22
N THR A 174 -7.33 -6.87 4.81
CA THR A 174 -6.21 -7.82 4.86
C THR A 174 -5.87 -8.19 6.30
N ALA A 175 -5.69 -7.21 7.16
CA ALA A 175 -5.40 -7.42 8.58
C ALA A 175 -6.50 -8.25 9.27
N LYS A 176 -7.76 -7.90 9.02
CA LYS A 176 -8.92 -8.64 9.53
C LYS A 176 -8.95 -10.08 9.04
N ALA A 177 -8.61 -10.32 7.77
CA ALA A 177 -8.62 -11.66 7.17
C ALA A 177 -7.55 -12.59 7.75
N ILE A 178 -6.46 -12.04 8.28
CA ILE A 178 -5.38 -12.78 8.96
C ILE A 178 -5.46 -12.70 10.49
N GLY A 179 -6.48 -12.00 11.03
CA GLY A 179 -6.75 -11.90 12.46
C GLY A 179 -5.74 -11.08 13.26
N CYS A 180 -5.07 -10.11 12.62
CA CYS A 180 -4.10 -9.26 13.30
C CYS A 180 -4.65 -7.86 13.61
N ASP A 181 -3.96 -7.14 14.51
CA ASP A 181 -4.25 -5.74 14.77
C ASP A 181 -3.90 -4.88 13.55
N CYS A 182 -4.66 -3.79 13.38
CA CYS A 182 -4.48 -2.86 12.28
C CYS A 182 -4.42 -1.41 12.76
N VAL A 183 -3.52 -0.65 12.14
CA VAL A 183 -3.45 0.82 12.23
C VAL A 183 -3.38 1.37 10.81
N LEU A 184 -4.12 2.45 10.56
CA LEU A 184 -4.13 3.10 9.26
C LEU A 184 -3.50 4.50 9.33
N VAL A 185 -2.86 4.92 8.22
CA VAL A 185 -2.33 6.28 8.06
C VAL A 185 -3.07 7.03 6.95
N SER A 186 -3.51 8.27 7.23
CA SER A 186 -4.36 9.04 6.30
C SER A 186 -3.59 9.81 5.23
N ARG A 187 -2.25 9.62 5.16
CA ARG A 187 -1.39 10.32 4.20
C ARG A 187 -1.41 9.74 2.78
N GLY A 188 -1.82 8.47 2.63
CA GLY A 188 -1.78 7.72 1.37
C GLY A 188 -3.01 7.88 0.47
N HIS A 189 -3.45 6.77 -0.15
CA HIS A 189 -4.44 6.72 -1.23
C HIS A 189 -5.90 6.83 -0.79
N CYS A 190 -6.20 6.64 0.50
CA CYS A 190 -7.57 6.69 1.00
C CYS A 190 -7.81 7.94 1.84
N SER A 191 -9.03 8.53 1.73
CA SER A 191 -9.40 9.67 2.59
C SER A 191 -9.60 9.25 4.04
N GLU A 192 -9.24 10.13 4.97
CA GLU A 192 -9.35 9.88 6.41
C GLU A 192 -10.78 9.48 6.81
N GLU A 193 -11.79 10.17 6.28
CA GLU A 193 -13.22 9.84 6.52
C GLU A 193 -13.55 8.37 6.17
N ARG A 194 -12.95 7.83 5.12
CA ARG A 194 -13.17 6.42 4.73
C ARG A 194 -12.42 5.46 5.64
N LEU A 195 -11.21 5.83 6.06
CA LEU A 195 -10.42 5.02 6.99
C LEU A 195 -11.09 4.95 8.37
N GLU A 196 -11.60 6.06 8.90
CA GLU A 196 -12.32 6.11 10.16
C GLU A 196 -13.57 5.21 10.20
N LYS A 197 -14.27 5.04 9.07
CA LYS A 197 -15.41 4.13 8.94
C LYS A 197 -15.09 2.65 9.16
N THR A 198 -13.81 2.26 9.08
CA THR A 198 -13.37 0.90 9.41
C THR A 198 -13.41 0.60 10.91
N GLY A 199 -13.38 1.63 11.75
CA GLY A 199 -13.23 1.54 13.20
C GLY A 199 -11.79 1.30 13.67
N CYS A 200 -10.82 1.24 12.75
CA CYS A 200 -9.40 1.23 13.06
C CYS A 200 -8.92 2.56 13.66
N LYS A 201 -7.81 2.50 14.40
CA LYS A 201 -7.07 3.72 14.72
C LYS A 201 -6.45 4.29 13.45
N VAL A 202 -6.66 5.59 13.22
CA VAL A 202 -6.12 6.33 12.09
C VAL A 202 -5.18 7.40 12.61
N TYR A 203 -3.98 7.50 12.02
CA TYR A 203 -2.98 8.52 12.33
C TYR A 203 -2.58 9.27 11.06
N SER A 204 -2.07 10.50 11.22
CA SER A 204 -1.57 11.28 10.08
C SER A 204 -0.25 10.76 9.53
N ASP A 205 0.57 10.17 10.39
CA ASP A 205 1.94 9.72 10.10
C ASP A 205 2.37 8.56 11.01
N LEU A 206 3.62 8.12 10.91
CA LEU A 206 4.15 6.98 11.69
C LEU A 206 4.69 7.35 13.08
N SER A 207 4.61 8.60 13.50
CA SER A 207 5.20 9.07 14.78
C SER A 207 4.60 8.37 16.01
N PHE A 208 3.36 7.87 15.92
CA PHE A 208 2.72 7.09 16.98
C PHE A 208 3.53 5.85 17.39
N LEU A 209 4.32 5.28 16.48
CA LEU A 209 5.16 4.12 16.77
C LEU A 209 6.30 4.45 17.75
N LYS A 210 6.77 5.69 17.79
CA LYS A 210 7.75 6.15 18.78
C LYS A 210 7.23 6.05 20.23
N GLU A 211 5.92 6.14 20.40
CA GLU A 211 5.28 6.00 21.71
C GLU A 211 4.98 4.54 22.03
N LEU A 212 4.60 3.76 21.04
CA LEU A 212 4.24 2.35 21.18
C LEU A 212 5.46 1.47 21.51
N MET A 213 6.66 1.91 21.13
CA MET A 213 7.92 1.20 21.33
C MET A 213 8.73 1.65 22.55
N LYS A 214 8.24 2.61 23.33
CA LYS A 214 8.79 3.00 24.63
C LYS A 214 8.35 2.02 25.73
#